data_4d971077f6de066bf5378f7e091e910e
#
_entry.id   4d971077f6de066bf5378f7e091e910e
#
_cell.length_a   1.000
_cell.length_b   1.000
_cell.length_c   1.000
_cell.angle_alpha   90.00
_cell.angle_beta   90.00
_cell.angle_gamma   90.00
#
_symmetry.space_group_name_H-M   'P 1'
#
loop_
_entity.id
_entity.type
_entity.pdbx_description
1 polymer ?
#
loop_
_entity_poly.entity_id
_entity_poly.type
_entity_poly.pdbx_seq_one_letter_code
_entity_poly.pdbx_strand_id
1 'polypeptide(L)'
;MDHIIEKNKRERKGRIYFSKETEAAIVKYNSLDKDKDAEERSDIYQDYIHYPFFKLTQNIIHTFKFYYTEVENLEHLQHELITFLLSKIHLFNPANGAKAYSYFGTIVKRWLIVYNTKNYGKKIQNIQITDLANYSNLDSTDPGFIISQRMDESV
;
A
#
# COMPACT_ATOMS: atom_id res chain seq x y z
N MET A 1 19.78 -33.34 7.99
CA MET A 1 18.87 -32.77 7.00
C MET A 1 17.54 -32.32 7.60
N ASP A 2 16.93 -33.11 8.47
CA ASP A 2 15.63 -32.78 9.06
C ASP A 2 15.64 -31.52 9.92
N HIS A 3 16.74 -31.23 10.63
CA HIS A 3 16.90 -30.01 11.43
C HIS A 3 16.96 -28.73 10.60
N ILE A 4 17.52 -28.77 9.38
CA ILE A 4 17.61 -27.62 8.48
C ILE A 4 16.24 -27.32 7.87
N ILE A 5 15.49 -28.37 7.55
CA ILE A 5 14.14 -28.26 6.97
C ILE A 5 13.16 -27.69 8.01
N GLU A 6 13.26 -28.11 9.28
CA GLU A 6 12.44 -27.59 10.37
C GLU A 6 12.76 -26.12 10.70
N LYS A 7 14.03 -25.75 10.68
CA LYS A 7 14.46 -24.37 10.93
C LYS A 7 13.94 -23.42 9.84
N ASN A 8 14.05 -23.84 8.58
CA ASN A 8 13.50 -23.09 7.45
C ASN A 8 11.97 -22.98 7.49
N LYS A 9 11.29 -24.00 7.98
CA LYS A 9 9.82 -24.00 8.12
C LYS A 9 9.37 -23.07 9.23
N ARG A 10 10.11 -22.98 10.34
CA ARG A 10 9.85 -22.04 11.45
C ARG A 10 10.14 -20.60 11.06
N GLU A 11 11.22 -20.34 10.34
CA GLU A 11 11.55 -19.01 9.82
C GLU A 11 10.51 -18.49 8.81
N ARG A 12 9.99 -19.38 7.95
CA ARG A 12 8.89 -19.05 7.05
C ARG A 12 7.57 -18.77 7.77
N LYS A 13 7.29 -19.48 8.84
CA LYS A 13 6.08 -19.29 9.65
C LYS A 13 6.05 -17.93 10.36
N GLY A 14 7.20 -17.43 10.80
CA GLY A 14 7.34 -16.11 11.40
C GLY A 14 7.19 -14.94 10.41
N ARG A 15 7.27 -15.19 9.10
CA ARG A 15 7.13 -14.19 8.05
C ARG A 15 5.72 -14.08 7.48
N ILE A 16 4.85 -15.03 7.77
CA ILE A 16 3.47 -15.03 7.26
C ILE A 16 2.61 -14.16 8.19
N TYR A 17 2.46 -12.91 7.82
CA TYR A 17 1.59 -11.97 8.51
C TYR A 17 0.17 -11.90 7.92
N PHE A 18 -0.01 -12.37 6.68
CA PHE A 18 -1.30 -12.41 6.00
C PHE A 18 -1.63 -13.85 5.62
N SER A 19 -2.44 -14.51 6.47
CA SER A 19 -2.75 -15.93 6.38
C SER A 19 -4.18 -16.20 5.91
N LYS A 20 -4.52 -17.48 5.79
CA LYS A 20 -5.90 -17.92 5.57
C LYS A 20 -6.85 -17.48 6.69
N GLU A 21 -6.34 -17.36 7.92
CA GLU A 21 -7.11 -16.87 9.07
C GLU A 21 -7.48 -15.40 8.89
N THR A 22 -6.56 -14.59 8.35
CA THR A 22 -6.81 -13.19 8.01
C THR A 22 -7.91 -13.10 6.95
N GLU A 23 -7.85 -13.90 5.91
CA GLU A 23 -8.86 -13.93 4.86
C GLU A 23 -10.24 -14.34 5.42
N ALA A 24 -10.29 -15.37 6.25
CA ALA A 24 -11.52 -15.79 6.92
C ALA A 24 -12.09 -14.69 7.84
N ALA A 25 -11.22 -13.97 8.54
CA ALA A 25 -11.61 -12.83 9.36
C ALA A 25 -12.21 -11.68 8.53
N ILE A 26 -11.65 -11.40 7.36
CA ILE A 26 -12.19 -10.39 6.44
C ILE A 26 -13.56 -10.80 5.92
N VAL A 27 -13.74 -12.05 5.53
CA VAL A 27 -15.04 -12.59 5.09
C VAL A 27 -16.08 -12.48 6.19
N LYS A 28 -15.74 -12.85 7.42
CA LYS A 28 -16.63 -12.72 8.58
C LYS A 28 -16.96 -11.25 8.87
N TYR A 29 -15.97 -10.38 8.86
CA TYR A 29 -16.15 -8.94 9.02
C TYR A 29 -17.16 -8.37 8.01
N ASN A 30 -17.05 -8.77 6.74
CA ASN A 30 -17.95 -8.33 5.67
C ASN A 30 -19.37 -8.90 5.81
N SER A 31 -19.53 -10.05 6.45
CA SER A 31 -20.84 -10.70 6.66
C SER A 31 -21.66 -10.06 7.77
N LEU A 32 -21.02 -9.30 8.66
CA LEU A 32 -21.66 -8.66 9.80
C LEU A 32 -22.31 -7.33 9.42
N ASP A 33 -23.39 -6.98 10.11
CA ASP A 33 -24.08 -5.72 9.92
C ASP A 33 -23.23 -4.56 10.50
N LYS A 34 -23.19 -3.45 9.77
CA LYS A 34 -22.39 -2.27 10.18
C LYS A 34 -22.86 -1.61 11.47
N ASP A 35 -24.16 -1.61 11.69
CA ASP A 35 -24.76 -0.90 12.81
C ASP A 35 -25.03 -1.82 14.00
N LYS A 36 -25.62 -3.00 13.74
CA LYS A 36 -25.98 -3.97 14.79
C LYS A 36 -24.77 -4.68 15.38
N ASP A 37 -23.80 -5.02 14.54
CA ASP A 37 -22.61 -5.81 14.89
C ASP A 37 -21.34 -4.95 14.94
N ALA A 38 -21.49 -3.65 15.15
CA ALA A 38 -20.37 -2.72 15.09
C ALA A 38 -19.24 -3.05 16.08
N GLU A 39 -19.59 -3.49 17.27
CA GLU A 39 -18.62 -3.90 18.28
C GLU A 39 -17.86 -5.17 17.87
N GLU A 40 -18.58 -6.19 17.43
CA GLU A 40 -17.97 -7.44 16.95
C GLU A 40 -17.08 -7.20 15.72
N ARG A 41 -17.52 -6.36 14.79
CA ARG A 41 -16.72 -5.95 13.63
C ARG A 41 -15.43 -5.27 14.05
N SER A 42 -15.50 -4.36 15.00
CA SER A 42 -14.34 -3.67 15.54
C SER A 42 -13.33 -4.62 16.19
N ASP A 43 -13.82 -5.57 16.96
CA ASP A 43 -12.99 -6.59 17.62
C ASP A 43 -12.30 -7.49 16.59
N ILE A 44 -13.02 -7.97 15.59
CA ILE A 44 -12.43 -8.79 14.51
C ILE A 44 -11.37 -8.01 13.75
N TYR A 45 -11.63 -6.74 13.46
CA TYR A 45 -10.65 -5.89 12.79
C TYR A 45 -9.38 -5.73 13.62
N GLN A 46 -9.51 -5.36 14.88
CA GLN A 46 -8.36 -5.13 15.76
C GLN A 46 -7.56 -6.39 16.01
N ASP A 47 -8.22 -7.53 16.19
CA ASP A 47 -7.56 -8.79 16.55
C ASP A 47 -6.94 -9.50 15.35
N TYR A 48 -7.55 -9.44 14.16
CA TYR A 48 -7.18 -10.27 13.01
C TYR A 48 -6.82 -9.53 11.73
N ILE A 49 -7.28 -8.30 11.53
CA ILE A 49 -7.16 -7.59 10.26
C ILE A 49 -6.15 -6.43 10.34
N HIS A 50 -6.12 -5.69 11.42
CA HIS A 50 -5.29 -4.49 11.54
C HIS A 50 -3.80 -4.77 11.33
N TYR A 51 -3.25 -5.73 12.03
CA TYR A 51 -1.83 -6.07 11.92
C TYR A 51 -1.44 -6.56 10.52
N PRO A 52 -2.18 -7.48 9.88
CA PRO A 52 -1.92 -7.84 8.49
C PRO A 52 -1.97 -6.67 7.51
N PHE A 53 -2.92 -5.77 7.64
CA PHE A 53 -3.01 -4.57 6.80
C PHE A 53 -1.84 -3.62 7.06
N PHE A 54 -1.48 -3.43 8.32
CA PHE A 54 -0.32 -2.62 8.70
C PHE A 54 0.96 -3.15 8.07
N LYS A 55 1.22 -4.45 8.20
CA LYS A 55 2.41 -5.09 7.61
C LYS A 55 2.40 -5.09 6.10
N LEU A 56 1.25 -5.34 5.48
CA LEU A 56 1.11 -5.30 4.03
C LEU A 56 1.46 -3.92 3.47
N THR A 57 0.89 -2.87 4.03
CA THR A 57 1.16 -1.49 3.61
C THR A 57 2.62 -1.11 3.86
N GLN A 58 3.17 -1.44 5.02
CA GLN A 58 4.57 -1.19 5.35
C GLN A 58 5.53 -1.87 4.36
N ASN A 59 5.31 -3.14 4.08
CA ASN A 59 6.18 -3.90 3.19
C ASN A 59 6.12 -3.39 1.75
N ILE A 60 4.95 -3.02 1.26
CA ILE A 60 4.80 -2.50 -0.10
C ILE A 60 5.45 -1.12 -0.21
N ILE A 61 5.25 -0.23 0.75
CA ILE A 61 5.90 1.08 0.78
C ILE A 61 7.42 0.93 0.73
N HIS A 62 7.99 0.05 1.55
CA HIS A 62 9.43 -0.17 1.61
C HIS A 62 9.98 -0.89 0.37
N THR A 63 9.26 -1.87 -0.17
CA THR A 63 9.69 -2.64 -1.35
C THR A 63 9.74 -1.79 -2.60
N PHE A 64 8.75 -0.96 -2.83
CA PHE A 64 8.68 -0.11 -4.01
C PHE A 64 9.50 1.17 -3.86
N LYS A 65 10.04 1.45 -2.66
CA LYS A 65 10.96 2.55 -2.39
C LYS A 65 10.49 3.84 -3.08
N PHE A 66 9.36 4.37 -2.63
CA PHE A 66 8.81 5.61 -3.19
C PHE A 66 9.67 6.81 -2.79
N TYR A 67 10.84 6.92 -3.40
CA TYR A 67 11.84 7.97 -3.12
C TYR A 67 11.43 9.37 -3.55
N TYR A 68 10.44 9.44 -4.42
CA TYR A 68 10.05 10.71 -5.03
C TYR A 68 9.02 11.46 -4.22
N THR A 69 8.47 10.81 -3.24
CA THR A 69 7.56 11.46 -2.35
C THR A 69 8.35 12.21 -1.31
N GLU A 70 8.24 13.51 -1.32
CA GLU A 70 8.46 14.30 -0.13
C GLU A 70 7.37 13.91 0.87
N VAL A 71 7.40 12.63 1.28
CA VAL A 71 6.55 12.15 2.34
C VAL A 71 7.16 12.67 3.62
N GLU A 72 6.65 13.78 4.07
CA GLU A 72 7.07 14.38 5.33
C GLU A 72 6.83 13.41 6.49
N ASN A 73 5.89 12.48 6.35
CA ASN A 73 5.55 11.52 7.39
C ASN A 73 5.05 10.19 6.81
N LEU A 74 5.90 9.15 6.92
CA LEU A 74 5.55 7.78 6.52
C LEU A 74 4.37 7.20 7.31
N GLU A 75 4.23 7.55 8.58
CA GLU A 75 3.11 7.10 9.42
C GLU A 75 1.79 7.65 8.91
N HIS A 76 1.76 8.89 8.47
CA HIS A 76 0.59 9.52 7.88
C HIS A 76 0.20 8.83 6.56
N LEU A 77 1.17 8.56 5.69
CA LEU A 77 0.94 7.82 4.44
C LEU A 77 0.37 6.43 4.71
N GLN A 78 0.94 5.72 5.67
CA GLN A 78 0.48 4.39 6.06
C GLN A 78 -0.93 4.42 6.63
N HIS A 79 -1.25 5.43 7.44
CA HIS A 79 -2.59 5.63 7.99
C HIS A 79 -3.62 5.90 6.89
N GLU A 80 -3.30 6.76 5.92
CA GLU A 80 -4.16 7.00 4.76
C GLU A 80 -4.40 5.73 3.95
N LEU A 81 -3.36 4.93 3.73
CA LEU A 81 -3.47 3.64 3.03
C LEU A 81 -4.38 2.66 3.75
N ILE A 82 -4.22 2.52 5.06
CA ILE A 82 -5.07 1.63 5.87
C ILE A 82 -6.52 2.11 5.83
N THR A 83 -6.76 3.39 5.94
CA THR A 83 -8.10 3.99 5.81
C THR A 83 -8.70 3.69 4.44
N PHE A 84 -7.91 3.78 3.38
CA PHE A 84 -8.35 3.43 2.04
C PHE A 84 -8.68 1.94 1.91
N LEU A 85 -7.86 1.05 2.46
CA LEU A 85 -8.14 -0.39 2.48
C LEU A 85 -9.45 -0.69 3.22
N LEU A 86 -9.70 -0.03 4.34
CA LEU A 86 -10.95 -0.17 5.08
C LEU A 86 -12.17 0.28 4.26
N SER A 87 -12.01 1.31 3.44
CA SER A 87 -13.07 1.77 2.55
C SER A 87 -13.39 0.77 1.43
N LYS A 88 -12.46 -0.14 1.12
CA LYS A 88 -12.57 -1.15 0.07
C LYS A 88 -12.76 -2.59 0.56
N ILE A 89 -12.64 -2.82 1.87
CA ILE A 89 -12.70 -4.16 2.45
C ILE A 89 -14.00 -4.90 2.13
N HIS A 90 -15.12 -4.18 2.05
CA HIS A 90 -16.45 -4.74 1.74
C HIS A 90 -16.55 -5.31 0.32
N LEU A 91 -15.65 -4.92 -0.58
CA LEU A 91 -15.65 -5.38 -1.98
C LEU A 91 -14.93 -6.72 -2.15
N PHE A 92 -14.21 -7.19 -1.15
CA PHE A 92 -13.52 -8.46 -1.23
C PHE A 92 -14.53 -9.62 -1.23
N ASN A 93 -14.42 -10.46 -2.26
CA ASN A 93 -15.23 -11.67 -2.40
C ASN A 93 -14.32 -12.86 -2.79
N PRO A 94 -14.14 -13.85 -1.91
CA PRO A 94 -13.30 -15.01 -2.19
C PRO A 94 -13.79 -15.85 -3.37
N ALA A 95 -15.08 -15.77 -3.72
CA ALA A 95 -15.65 -16.47 -4.86
C ALA A 95 -15.08 -15.99 -6.22
N ASN A 96 -14.50 -14.80 -6.28
CA ASN A 96 -13.84 -14.27 -7.48
C ASN A 96 -12.47 -14.90 -7.76
N GLY A 97 -12.00 -15.83 -6.93
CA GLY A 97 -10.78 -16.61 -7.13
C GLY A 97 -9.47 -15.94 -6.65
N ALA A 98 -9.48 -14.66 -6.34
CA ALA A 98 -8.31 -13.97 -5.82
C ALA A 98 -8.19 -14.20 -4.30
N LYS A 99 -6.95 -14.43 -3.84
CA LYS A 99 -6.65 -14.46 -2.41
C LYS A 99 -6.63 -13.03 -1.86
N ALA A 100 -7.04 -12.88 -0.60
CA ALA A 100 -7.08 -11.57 0.07
C ALA A 100 -5.73 -10.85 0.02
N TYR A 101 -4.64 -11.53 0.26
CA TYR A 101 -3.29 -10.97 0.18
C TYR A 101 -3.01 -10.30 -1.18
N SER A 102 -3.28 -11.01 -2.26
CA SER A 102 -3.07 -10.50 -3.63
C SER A 102 -4.03 -9.37 -3.98
N TYR A 103 -5.27 -9.50 -3.58
CA TYR A 103 -6.33 -8.52 -3.82
C TYR A 103 -5.98 -7.16 -3.15
N PHE A 104 -5.73 -7.17 -1.87
CA PHE A 104 -5.40 -5.94 -1.14
C PHE A 104 -4.00 -5.41 -1.49
N GLY A 105 -3.05 -6.29 -1.77
CA GLY A 105 -1.73 -5.89 -2.25
C GLY A 105 -1.79 -5.12 -3.58
N THR A 106 -2.64 -5.54 -4.50
CA THR A 106 -2.86 -4.83 -5.77
C THR A 106 -3.49 -3.45 -5.53
N ILE A 107 -4.45 -3.34 -4.63
CA ILE A 107 -5.07 -2.06 -4.27
C ILE A 107 -4.04 -1.09 -3.71
N VAL A 108 -3.20 -1.54 -2.78
CA VAL A 108 -2.14 -0.72 -2.19
C VAL A 108 -1.15 -0.23 -3.25
N LYS A 109 -0.69 -1.11 -4.13
CA LYS A 109 0.24 -0.76 -5.21
C LYS A 109 -0.34 0.31 -6.14
N ARG A 110 -1.57 0.13 -6.58
CA ARG A 110 -2.26 1.10 -7.46
C ARG A 110 -2.43 2.45 -6.79
N TRP A 111 -2.82 2.46 -5.53
CA TRP A 111 -2.98 3.69 -4.76
C TRP A 111 -1.65 4.45 -4.65
N LEU A 112 -0.57 3.75 -4.34
CA LEU A 112 0.76 4.34 -4.22
C LEU A 112 1.28 4.88 -5.55
N ILE A 113 1.04 4.21 -6.65
CA ILE A 113 1.42 4.70 -8.00
C ILE A 113 0.70 6.02 -8.30
N VAL A 114 -0.61 6.08 -8.07
CA VAL A 114 -1.39 7.31 -8.27
C VAL A 114 -0.93 8.43 -7.35
N TYR A 115 -0.69 8.13 -6.09
CA TYR A 115 -0.20 9.09 -5.10
C TYR A 115 1.16 9.69 -5.50
N ASN A 116 2.09 8.86 -5.92
CA ASN A 116 3.40 9.29 -6.41
C ASN A 116 3.30 10.17 -7.64
N THR A 117 2.48 9.79 -8.60
CA THR A 117 2.27 10.54 -9.84
C THR A 117 1.72 11.94 -9.54
N LYS A 118 0.74 12.03 -8.64
CA LYS A 118 0.18 13.33 -8.22
C LYS A 118 1.18 14.21 -7.51
N ASN A 119 1.95 13.67 -6.57
CA ASN A 119 2.94 14.43 -5.82
C ASN A 119 4.09 14.89 -6.70
N TYR A 120 4.51 14.06 -7.63
CA TYR A 120 5.52 14.43 -8.60
C TYR A 120 5.04 15.58 -9.52
N GLY A 121 3.82 15.51 -10.00
CA GLY A 121 3.21 16.58 -10.79
C GLY A 121 3.11 17.90 -10.03
N LYS A 122 2.73 17.89 -8.77
CA LYS A 122 2.72 19.08 -7.90
C LYS A 122 4.11 19.66 -7.70
N LYS A 123 5.12 18.82 -7.52
CA LYS A 123 6.51 19.25 -7.38
C LYS A 123 6.99 19.98 -8.62
N ILE A 124 6.73 19.46 -9.80
CA ILE A 124 7.07 20.11 -11.08
C ILE A 124 6.36 21.45 -11.22
N GLN A 125 5.07 21.54 -10.93
CA GLN A 125 4.31 22.78 -10.97
C GLN A 125 4.88 23.83 -10.01
N ASN A 126 5.22 23.44 -8.80
CA ASN A 126 5.82 24.34 -7.82
C ASN A 126 7.19 24.86 -8.29
N ILE A 127 8.02 24.02 -8.89
CA ILE A 127 9.30 24.43 -9.48
C ILE A 127 9.07 25.42 -10.61
N GLN A 128 8.10 25.20 -11.48
CA GLN A 128 7.73 26.09 -12.58
C GLN A 128 7.24 27.46 -12.09
N ILE A 129 6.49 27.49 -10.99
CA ILE A 129 5.96 28.74 -10.43
C ILE A 129 7.02 29.52 -9.66
N THR A 130 7.90 28.86 -8.92
CA THR A 130 8.90 29.48 -8.07
C THR A 130 10.16 29.90 -8.82
N ASP A 131 10.53 29.18 -9.89
CA ASP A 131 11.78 29.34 -10.61
C ASP A 131 11.60 29.62 -12.12
N LEU A 132 10.53 30.29 -12.51
CA LEU A 132 10.31 30.70 -13.91
C LEU A 132 11.51 31.43 -14.53
N ALA A 133 12.26 32.19 -13.72
CA ALA A 133 13.48 32.89 -14.15
C ALA A 133 14.66 31.93 -14.39
N ASN A 134 14.72 30.79 -13.69
CA ASN A 134 15.79 29.80 -13.82
C ASN A 134 15.40 28.62 -14.70
N TYR A 135 14.16 28.54 -15.15
CA TYR A 135 13.65 27.44 -15.94
C TYR A 135 14.38 27.24 -17.27
N SER A 136 14.86 28.34 -17.86
CA SER A 136 15.65 28.33 -19.11
C SER A 136 17.02 27.64 -18.96
N ASN A 137 17.48 27.42 -17.74
CA ASN A 137 18.75 26.77 -17.43
C ASN A 137 18.61 25.30 -17.03
N LEU A 138 17.40 24.73 -17.04
CA LEU A 138 17.21 23.29 -16.79
C LEU A 138 17.76 22.50 -17.98
N ASP A 139 18.87 21.81 -17.72
CA ASP A 139 19.48 20.90 -18.67
C ASP A 139 18.62 19.63 -18.81
N SER A 140 18.56 19.07 -20.02
CA SER A 140 17.89 17.81 -20.32
C SER A 140 18.44 16.61 -19.54
N THR A 141 19.58 16.77 -18.87
CA THR A 141 20.21 15.80 -17.97
C THR A 141 19.72 15.89 -16.51
N ASP A 142 18.83 16.86 -16.21
CA ASP A 142 18.27 16.97 -14.87
C ASP A 142 17.53 15.67 -14.47
N PRO A 143 17.84 15.08 -13.29
CA PRO A 143 17.20 13.86 -12.85
C PRO A 143 15.67 13.94 -12.78
N GLY A 144 15.12 15.11 -12.42
CA GLY A 144 13.67 15.34 -12.39
C GLY A 144 13.02 15.26 -13.78
N PHE A 145 13.70 15.78 -14.80
CA PHE A 145 13.23 15.71 -16.18
C PHE A 145 13.24 14.27 -16.74
N ILE A 146 14.31 13.51 -16.47
CA ILE A 146 14.43 12.12 -16.89
C ILE A 146 13.37 11.23 -16.23
N ILE A 147 13.11 11.44 -14.94
CA ILE A 147 12.08 10.70 -14.19
C ILE A 147 10.69 11.03 -14.73
N SER A 148 10.40 12.29 -15.04
CA SER A 148 9.14 12.71 -15.67
C SER A 148 8.89 12.01 -16.99
N GLN A 149 9.89 11.94 -17.87
CA GLN A 149 9.78 11.22 -19.15
C GLN A 149 9.51 9.73 -18.95
N ARG A 150 10.19 9.09 -18.02
CA ARG A 150 10.00 7.65 -17.71
C ARG A 150 8.60 7.35 -17.17
N MET A 151 8.02 8.25 -16.38
CA MET A 151 6.65 8.11 -15.87
C MET A 151 5.62 8.25 -16.97
N ASP A 152 5.82 9.14 -17.92
CA ASP A 152 4.94 9.30 -19.09
C ASP A 152 5.00 8.08 -20.02
N GLU A 153 6.16 7.47 -20.19
CA GLU A 153 6.34 6.24 -20.97
C GLU A 153 5.72 5.00 -20.32
N SER A 154 5.53 4.98 -19.00
CA SER A 154 4.98 3.84 -18.25
C SER A 154 3.45 3.84 -18.15
N VAL A 155 2.80 4.86 -18.65
CA VAL A 155 1.36 5.01 -18.75
C VAL A 155 0.89 4.66 -20.16
#